data_0de02e33ea591f5df713f99b22065f81
#
_entry.id   0de02e33ea591f5df713f99b22065f81
#
_cell.length_a   1.000
_cell.length_b   1.000
_cell.length_c   1.000
_cell.angle_alpha   90.00
_cell.angle_beta   90.00
_cell.angle_gamma   90.00
#
_symmetry.space_group_name_H-M   'P 1'
#
loop_
_entity.id
_entity.type
_entity.pdbx_description
1 polymer ?
#
loop_
_entity_poly.entity_id
_entity_poly.type
_entity_poly.pdbx_seq_one_letter_code
_entity_poly.pdbx_strand_id
1 'polypeptide(L)'
;MSHISGAVLPVLLALTPIVPASTVSPDQSDFSLTVSPSRMVVPADEIGQPRQFTVTNRGQSAIDVSMRSASFAVDAAGVLTFRSDVAHTAIDWVTVNPKRLRLAPGATEPVDLRIAVPANAEPGEHQVAVIFSAPPPANAAGTSIRRSVGAPIYVTVPGDAIESVQVSDVDAPGFALRGPLALTATVRNVGTLRRNFVAADRLRARVAGEDVTFPDFTLLRDGSRQVSARWDDPPLICVCRVTVAVPNPDGRAGSAQATVVILPLHLIGPTVGGLVILLLLGWMLRRRRGGTAPATPGPSTRLVYTNSRGE
;
A
#
# COMPACT_ATOMS: atom_id res chain seq x y z
N MET A 1 -59.81 24.88 61.43
CA MET A 1 -58.90 23.93 62.14
C MET A 1 -58.72 22.77 61.24
N SER A 2 -57.67 22.75 60.42
CA SER A 2 -57.34 21.63 59.50
C SER A 2 -55.88 21.37 59.63
N HIS A 3 -55.57 20.20 60.15
CA HIS A 3 -54.22 19.70 60.31
C HIS A 3 -53.72 19.07 58.97
N ILE A 4 -52.63 19.61 58.44
CA ILE A 4 -51.93 19.01 57.31
C ILE A 4 -50.75 18.23 57.89
N SER A 5 -50.85 16.89 57.85
CA SER A 5 -49.74 15.97 58.17
C SER A 5 -48.82 15.83 56.95
N GLY A 6 -47.61 16.34 57.09
CA GLY A 6 -46.52 16.11 56.11
C GLY A 6 -45.86 14.76 56.35
N ALA A 7 -45.91 13.87 55.37
CA ALA A 7 -45.17 12.63 55.37
C ALA A 7 -43.72 12.87 54.86
N VAL A 8 -42.75 12.66 55.74
CA VAL A 8 -41.32 12.70 55.39
C VAL A 8 -40.92 11.27 54.91
N LEU A 9 -40.56 11.18 53.65
CA LEU A 9 -40.00 9.96 53.03
C LEU A 9 -38.48 9.90 53.26
N PRO A 10 -37.92 8.85 53.85
CA PRO A 10 -36.46 8.72 53.98
C PRO A 10 -35.88 8.28 52.65
N VAL A 11 -34.97 9.07 52.09
CA VAL A 11 -34.12 8.71 50.95
C VAL A 11 -33.02 7.80 51.45
N LEU A 12 -33.11 6.49 51.11
CA LEU A 12 -32.01 5.54 51.28
C LEU A 12 -30.94 5.79 50.24
N LEU A 13 -29.78 6.37 50.61
CA LEU A 13 -28.58 6.41 49.80
C LEU A 13 -27.99 4.98 49.75
N ALA A 14 -28.14 4.29 48.64
CA ALA A 14 -27.46 3.05 48.37
C ALA A 14 -25.98 3.36 48.04
N LEU A 15 -25.07 3.02 48.96
CA LEU A 15 -23.63 2.99 48.68
C LEU A 15 -23.36 1.78 47.78
N THR A 16 -23.12 2.00 46.49
CA THR A 16 -22.58 0.99 45.59
C THR A 16 -21.09 0.84 45.89
N PRO A 17 -20.58 -0.39 46.14
CA PRO A 17 -19.15 -0.61 46.30
C PRO A 17 -18.43 -0.34 44.98
N ILE A 18 -17.49 0.59 44.97
CA ILE A 18 -16.54 0.82 43.87
C ILE A 18 -15.60 -0.40 43.86
N VAL A 19 -15.85 -1.32 42.92
CA VAL A 19 -14.89 -2.37 42.61
C VAL A 19 -13.70 -1.71 41.92
N PRO A 20 -12.47 -1.80 42.46
CA PRO A 20 -11.32 -1.26 41.75
C PRO A 20 -11.19 -2.02 40.42
N ALA A 21 -11.20 -1.28 39.30
CA ALA A 21 -10.87 -1.82 38.00
C ALA A 21 -9.44 -2.38 38.11
N SER A 22 -9.29 -3.68 38.04
CA SER A 22 -7.98 -4.31 37.88
C SER A 22 -7.39 -3.76 36.60
N THR A 23 -6.37 -2.92 36.71
CA THR A 23 -5.53 -2.52 35.59
C THR A 23 -4.84 -3.79 35.12
N VAL A 24 -5.35 -4.39 34.04
CA VAL A 24 -4.63 -5.44 33.31
C VAL A 24 -3.36 -4.75 32.82
N SER A 25 -2.24 -4.97 33.48
CA SER A 25 -0.92 -4.64 32.94
C SER A 25 -0.83 -5.32 31.57
N PRO A 26 -0.37 -4.63 30.51
CA PRO A 26 -0.15 -5.27 29.24
C PRO A 26 0.79 -6.45 29.50
N ASP A 27 0.28 -7.62 29.15
CA ASP A 27 0.95 -8.92 29.32
C ASP A 27 2.36 -8.80 28.73
N GLN A 28 3.38 -8.59 29.58
CA GLN A 28 4.76 -8.59 29.14
C GLN A 28 5.04 -10.01 28.69
N SER A 29 5.09 -10.20 27.39
CA SER A 29 5.33 -11.53 26.82
C SER A 29 6.58 -12.13 27.46
N ASP A 30 6.46 -13.37 27.98
CA ASP A 30 7.59 -14.12 28.57
C ASP A 30 8.82 -14.19 27.67
N PHE A 31 8.61 -13.92 26.38
CA PHE A 31 9.64 -13.92 25.36
C PHE A 31 9.73 -12.55 24.65
N SER A 32 10.88 -11.91 24.75
CA SER A 32 11.20 -10.71 23.95
C SER A 32 12.71 -10.71 23.62
N LEU A 33 13.02 -10.94 22.33
CA LEU A 33 14.39 -10.95 21.81
C LEU A 33 14.59 -9.72 20.90
N THR A 34 15.60 -8.93 21.22
CA THR A 34 16.00 -7.77 20.40
C THR A 34 17.40 -8.01 19.83
N VAL A 35 17.58 -7.67 18.56
CA VAL A 35 18.87 -7.73 17.87
C VAL A 35 19.18 -6.36 17.31
N SER A 36 20.38 -5.86 17.58
CA SER A 36 20.86 -4.56 17.10
C SER A 36 22.26 -4.69 16.48
N PRO A 37 22.50 -4.09 15.31
CA PRO A 37 21.53 -3.39 14.47
C PRO A 37 20.51 -4.35 13.83
N SER A 38 19.32 -3.87 13.52
CA SER A 38 18.28 -4.68 12.86
C SER A 38 18.61 -4.99 11.39
N ARG A 39 19.57 -4.25 10.81
CA ARG A 39 20.09 -4.38 9.46
C ARG A 39 21.54 -3.90 9.43
N MET A 40 22.40 -4.56 8.66
CA MET A 40 23.79 -4.17 8.48
C MET A 40 24.10 -3.93 7.02
N VAL A 41 24.82 -2.87 6.73
CA VAL A 41 25.36 -2.55 5.42
C VAL A 41 26.87 -2.52 5.53
N VAL A 42 27.57 -3.25 4.66
CA VAL A 42 29.02 -3.34 4.62
C VAL A 42 29.47 -2.79 3.28
N PRO A 43 29.91 -1.54 3.22
CA PRO A 43 30.46 -0.96 2.02
C PRO A 43 31.80 -1.60 1.65
N ALA A 44 32.23 -1.41 0.41
CA ALA A 44 33.40 -2.08 -0.16
C ALA A 44 34.72 -1.80 0.60
N ASP A 45 34.88 -0.58 1.11
CA ASP A 45 36.04 -0.13 1.89
C ASP A 45 36.07 -0.64 3.33
N GLU A 46 34.98 -1.22 3.80
CA GLU A 46 34.85 -1.74 5.16
C GLU A 46 34.82 -3.29 5.21
N ILE A 47 35.08 -3.96 4.08
CA ILE A 47 35.22 -5.41 4.03
C ILE A 47 36.38 -5.85 4.90
N GLY A 48 36.15 -6.90 5.70
CA GLY A 48 37.17 -7.46 6.61
C GLY A 48 37.28 -6.76 7.97
N GLN A 49 36.59 -5.63 8.18
CA GLN A 49 36.53 -5.01 9.51
C GLN A 49 35.67 -5.84 10.46
N PRO A 50 36.04 -5.93 11.76
CA PRO A 50 35.22 -6.59 12.77
C PRO A 50 33.85 -5.97 12.89
N ARG A 51 32.82 -6.81 12.94
CA ARG A 51 31.43 -6.42 13.10
C ARG A 51 30.79 -7.26 14.18
N GLN A 52 29.76 -6.73 14.80
CA GLN A 52 29.02 -7.46 15.81
C GLN A 52 27.54 -7.09 15.80
N PHE A 53 26.72 -8.03 16.22
CA PHE A 53 25.37 -7.82 16.67
C PHE A 53 25.32 -7.80 18.19
N THR A 54 24.43 -7.00 18.72
CA THR A 54 24.08 -7.03 20.14
C THR A 54 22.73 -7.70 20.29
N VAL A 55 22.69 -8.78 21.10
CA VAL A 55 21.47 -9.58 21.31
C VAL A 55 21.01 -9.38 22.74
N THR A 56 19.79 -8.90 22.93
CA THR A 56 19.22 -8.58 24.24
C THR A 56 17.97 -9.41 24.49
N ASN A 57 17.91 -10.06 25.64
CA ASN A 57 16.70 -10.70 26.15
C ASN A 57 15.89 -9.69 26.97
N ARG A 58 14.78 -9.20 26.45
CA ARG A 58 13.87 -8.30 27.16
C ARG A 58 12.69 -9.04 27.80
N GLY A 59 12.66 -10.38 27.72
CA GLY A 59 11.70 -11.24 28.37
C GLY A 59 12.02 -11.48 29.85
N GLN A 60 11.12 -12.17 30.53
CA GLN A 60 11.26 -12.47 31.97
C GLN A 60 11.92 -13.82 32.25
N SER A 61 12.09 -14.66 31.22
CA SER A 61 12.71 -15.99 31.34
C SER A 61 14.03 -16.05 30.58
N ALA A 62 14.97 -16.88 31.06
CA ALA A 62 16.20 -17.16 30.34
C ALA A 62 15.91 -17.88 29.03
N ILE A 63 16.58 -17.49 27.95
CA ILE A 63 16.41 -18.04 26.60
C ILE A 63 17.73 -18.57 26.05
N ASP A 64 17.64 -19.71 25.34
CA ASP A 64 18.74 -20.24 24.55
C ASP A 64 18.58 -19.77 23.10
N VAL A 65 19.52 -18.99 22.59
CA VAL A 65 19.48 -18.44 21.24
C VAL A 65 20.50 -19.16 20.38
N SER A 66 20.06 -19.66 19.23
CA SER A 66 20.93 -20.23 18.19
C SER A 66 20.99 -19.30 16.99
N MET A 67 22.18 -19.11 16.43
CA MET A 67 22.41 -18.26 15.26
C MET A 67 22.84 -19.09 14.05
N ARG A 68 22.34 -18.70 12.88
CA ARG A 68 22.74 -19.27 11.59
C ARG A 68 22.61 -18.26 10.46
N SER A 69 23.46 -18.38 9.46
CA SER A 69 23.30 -17.65 8.20
C SER A 69 22.18 -18.27 7.36
N ALA A 70 21.47 -17.46 6.60
CA ALA A 70 20.43 -17.90 5.68
C ALA A 70 20.37 -16.97 4.46
N SER A 71 20.20 -17.54 3.28
CA SER A 71 19.88 -16.77 2.08
C SER A 71 18.42 -16.30 2.15
N PHE A 72 18.14 -15.12 1.61
CA PHE A 72 16.80 -14.60 1.53
C PHE A 72 16.54 -13.88 0.22
N ALA A 73 15.30 -13.87 -0.19
CA ALA A 73 14.78 -13.06 -1.28
C ALA A 73 13.59 -12.22 -0.78
N VAL A 74 13.27 -11.17 -1.50
CA VAL A 74 12.06 -10.39 -1.30
C VAL A 74 11.16 -10.61 -2.51
N ASP A 75 9.93 -11.05 -2.28
CA ASP A 75 8.99 -11.30 -3.36
C ASP A 75 8.39 -9.99 -3.92
N ALA A 76 7.55 -10.11 -4.96
CA ALA A 76 6.91 -8.96 -5.59
C ALA A 76 5.99 -8.16 -4.64
N ALA A 77 5.46 -8.80 -3.61
CA ALA A 77 4.67 -8.14 -2.56
C ALA A 77 5.53 -7.49 -1.47
N GLY A 78 6.86 -7.75 -1.49
CA GLY A 78 7.81 -7.23 -0.52
C GLY A 78 7.98 -8.07 0.73
N VAL A 79 7.50 -9.31 0.69
CA VAL A 79 7.66 -10.25 1.78
C VAL A 79 9.03 -10.91 1.70
N LEU A 80 9.78 -10.86 2.81
CA LEU A 80 11.08 -11.52 2.92
C LEU A 80 10.87 -13.02 3.12
N THR A 81 11.47 -13.82 2.24
CA THR A 81 11.41 -15.27 2.27
C THR A 81 12.82 -15.87 2.33
N PHE A 82 13.01 -16.90 3.17
CA PHE A 82 14.28 -17.61 3.27
C PHE A 82 14.29 -18.79 2.32
N ARG A 83 15.23 -18.77 1.38
CA ARG A 83 15.35 -19.76 0.31
C ARG A 83 16.83 -20.13 0.13
N SER A 84 17.11 -21.34 -0.35
CA SER A 84 18.48 -21.80 -0.62
C SER A 84 18.95 -21.45 -2.04
N ASP A 85 18.04 -21.17 -2.96
CA ASP A 85 18.26 -20.93 -4.39
C ASP A 85 18.30 -19.43 -4.76
N VAL A 86 18.82 -18.60 -3.86
CA VAL A 86 18.92 -17.15 -4.08
C VAL A 86 20.23 -16.82 -4.80
N ALA A 87 20.11 -16.11 -5.93
CA ALA A 87 21.28 -15.55 -6.60
C ALA A 87 21.95 -14.46 -5.75
N HIS A 88 23.24 -14.23 -5.96
CA HIS A 88 24.04 -13.20 -5.28
C HIS A 88 23.95 -13.26 -3.75
N THR A 89 23.86 -14.48 -3.21
CA THR A 89 23.89 -14.69 -1.76
C THR A 89 25.32 -14.64 -1.21
N ALA A 90 25.48 -14.04 -0.03
CA ALA A 90 26.73 -14.02 0.74
C ALA A 90 26.73 -15.07 1.87
N ILE A 91 25.92 -16.14 1.77
CA ILE A 91 25.73 -17.10 2.86
C ILE A 91 27.03 -17.76 3.32
N ASP A 92 27.91 -18.09 2.39
CA ASP A 92 29.19 -18.74 2.65
C ASP A 92 30.29 -17.76 3.10
N TRP A 93 30.05 -16.46 3.00
CA TRP A 93 31.00 -15.40 3.39
C TRP A 93 30.90 -15.04 4.85
N VAL A 94 29.74 -15.34 5.47
CA VAL A 94 29.38 -14.82 6.79
C VAL A 94 29.48 -15.91 7.85
N THR A 95 30.29 -15.67 8.85
CA THR A 95 30.44 -16.52 10.02
C THR A 95 30.06 -15.74 11.27
N VAL A 96 29.26 -16.36 12.13
CA VAL A 96 28.86 -15.79 13.44
C VAL A 96 29.47 -16.57 14.60
N ASN A 97 29.90 -15.87 15.64
CA ASN A 97 30.47 -16.45 16.84
C ASN A 97 30.03 -15.67 18.09
N PRO A 98 29.50 -16.33 19.13
CA PRO A 98 29.19 -17.75 19.21
C PRO A 98 27.99 -18.15 18.33
N LYS A 99 27.85 -19.43 17.98
CA LYS A 99 26.67 -19.96 17.25
C LYS A 99 25.47 -20.23 18.17
N ARG A 100 25.70 -20.26 19.48
CA ARG A 100 24.68 -20.42 20.52
C ARG A 100 25.08 -19.63 21.73
N LEU A 101 24.10 -19.05 22.41
CA LEU A 101 24.28 -18.35 23.66
C LEU A 101 23.03 -18.49 24.53
N ARG A 102 23.21 -18.41 25.84
CA ARG A 102 22.12 -18.37 26.80
C ARG A 102 22.04 -16.99 27.41
N LEU A 103 20.88 -16.37 27.32
CA LEU A 103 20.63 -15.02 27.82
C LEU A 103 19.70 -15.09 29.03
N ALA A 104 20.17 -14.62 30.18
CA ALA A 104 19.31 -14.37 31.33
C ALA A 104 18.31 -13.23 31.03
N PRO A 105 17.23 -13.09 31.81
CA PRO A 105 16.33 -11.93 31.70
C PRO A 105 17.10 -10.62 31.79
N GLY A 106 16.87 -9.70 30.86
CA GLY A 106 17.55 -8.40 30.79
C GLY A 106 19.01 -8.44 30.30
N ALA A 107 19.60 -9.64 30.08
CA ALA A 107 20.97 -9.77 29.63
C ALA A 107 21.15 -9.31 28.18
N THR A 108 22.32 -8.75 27.91
CA THR A 108 22.76 -8.30 26.58
C THR A 108 24.12 -8.86 26.28
N GLU A 109 24.27 -9.55 25.15
CA GLU A 109 25.53 -10.18 24.77
C GLU A 109 25.90 -9.81 23.31
N PRO A 110 27.20 -9.60 23.04
CA PRO A 110 27.69 -9.40 21.68
C PRO A 110 27.78 -10.74 20.93
N VAL A 111 27.55 -10.66 19.61
CA VAL A 111 27.76 -11.76 18.67
C VAL A 111 28.65 -11.24 17.55
N ASP A 112 29.88 -11.75 17.48
CA ASP A 112 30.84 -11.35 16.49
C ASP A 112 30.47 -11.84 15.11
N LEU A 113 30.66 -11.00 14.11
CA LEU A 113 30.41 -11.27 12.71
C LEU A 113 31.72 -11.13 11.93
N ARG A 114 32.09 -12.19 11.24
CA ARG A 114 33.21 -12.16 10.30
C ARG A 114 32.67 -12.33 8.87
N ILE A 115 33.10 -11.44 7.97
CA ILE A 115 32.75 -11.44 6.57
C ILE A 115 34.03 -11.66 5.76
N ALA A 116 34.10 -12.80 5.04
CA ALA A 116 35.22 -13.17 4.21
C ALA A 116 34.76 -13.26 2.74
N VAL A 117 34.93 -12.17 2.03
CA VAL A 117 34.56 -12.09 0.59
C VAL A 117 35.62 -12.83 -0.23
N PRO A 118 35.25 -13.80 -1.12
CA PRO A 118 36.18 -14.44 -2.02
C PRO A 118 36.80 -13.47 -3.02
N ALA A 119 38.05 -13.70 -3.42
CA ALA A 119 38.75 -12.83 -4.36
C ALA A 119 38.13 -12.77 -5.76
N ASN A 120 37.33 -13.77 -6.11
CA ASN A 120 36.60 -13.88 -7.39
C ASN A 120 35.11 -13.54 -7.25
N ALA A 121 34.73 -12.88 -6.16
CA ALA A 121 33.33 -12.46 -5.97
C ALA A 121 32.93 -11.46 -7.06
N GLU A 122 31.74 -11.63 -7.59
CA GLU A 122 31.18 -10.74 -8.59
C GLU A 122 30.96 -9.34 -8.01
N PRO A 123 31.30 -8.24 -8.71
CA PRO A 123 31.04 -6.88 -8.26
C PRO A 123 29.54 -6.60 -8.04
N GLY A 124 29.27 -5.71 -7.08
CA GLY A 124 27.92 -5.34 -6.72
C GLY A 124 27.51 -5.79 -5.33
N GLU A 125 26.22 -5.72 -5.03
CA GLU A 125 25.71 -6.05 -3.71
C GLU A 125 25.30 -7.51 -3.60
N HIS A 126 25.73 -8.14 -2.51
CA HIS A 126 25.38 -9.50 -2.11
C HIS A 126 24.64 -9.48 -0.77
N GLN A 127 23.68 -10.38 -0.59
CA GLN A 127 22.81 -10.37 0.59
C GLN A 127 22.83 -11.69 1.34
N VAL A 128 22.71 -11.60 2.66
CA VAL A 128 22.56 -12.73 3.56
C VAL A 128 21.83 -12.25 4.83
N ALA A 129 21.14 -13.12 5.53
CA ALA A 129 20.59 -12.82 6.84
C ALA A 129 21.22 -13.69 7.92
N VAL A 130 21.41 -13.13 9.11
CA VAL A 130 21.64 -13.92 10.31
C VAL A 130 20.30 -14.11 11.02
N ILE A 131 19.94 -15.36 11.25
CA ILE A 131 18.73 -15.76 11.93
C ILE A 131 19.06 -16.10 13.37
N PHE A 132 18.47 -15.36 14.30
CA PHE A 132 18.51 -15.59 15.74
C PHE A 132 17.24 -16.33 16.13
N SER A 133 17.36 -17.58 16.54
CA SER A 133 16.21 -18.45 16.86
C SER A 133 16.27 -18.88 18.31
N ALA A 134 15.16 -18.70 19.01
CA ALA A 134 14.94 -19.26 20.33
C ALA A 134 13.92 -20.42 20.24
N PRO A 135 14.21 -21.57 20.89
CA PRO A 135 13.25 -22.64 20.99
C PRO A 135 12.04 -22.18 21.79
N PRO A 136 10.90 -22.84 21.62
CA PRO A 136 9.74 -22.59 22.48
C PRO A 136 10.10 -22.94 23.93
N PRO A 137 9.48 -22.27 24.93
CA PRO A 137 9.66 -22.61 26.33
C PRO A 137 9.26 -24.06 26.58
N ALA A 138 10.03 -24.76 27.42
CA ALA A 138 9.83 -26.18 27.70
C ALA A 138 8.45 -26.54 28.30
N ASN A 139 7.76 -25.54 28.86
CA ASN A 139 6.49 -25.70 29.54
C ASN A 139 5.27 -25.22 28.71
N ALA A 140 5.44 -24.98 27.41
CA ALA A 140 4.33 -24.58 26.56
C ALA A 140 3.34 -25.72 26.39
N ALA A 141 2.25 -25.68 27.14
CA ALA A 141 1.11 -26.55 26.91
C ALA A 141 0.42 -26.13 25.60
N GLY A 142 0.51 -26.96 24.56
CA GLY A 142 -0.13 -26.70 23.27
C GLY A 142 0.85 -26.55 22.10
N THR A 143 0.52 -25.71 21.12
CA THR A 143 1.32 -25.52 19.92
C THR A 143 2.66 -24.84 20.23
N SER A 144 3.74 -25.54 19.95
CA SER A 144 5.11 -25.09 20.16
C SER A 144 5.56 -24.17 19.02
N ILE A 145 5.69 -22.86 19.27
CA ILE A 145 6.08 -21.87 18.28
C ILE A 145 7.54 -21.50 18.47
N ARG A 146 8.39 -21.76 17.45
CA ARG A 146 9.74 -21.24 17.39
C ARG A 146 9.71 -19.77 17.01
N ARG A 147 10.33 -18.92 17.79
CA ARG A 147 10.43 -17.48 17.52
C ARG A 147 11.80 -17.16 16.97
N SER A 148 11.85 -16.37 15.89
CA SER A 148 13.10 -16.03 15.22
C SER A 148 13.11 -14.57 14.81
N VAL A 149 14.27 -13.94 14.93
CA VAL A 149 14.56 -12.60 14.43
C VAL A 149 15.61 -12.73 13.34
N GLY A 150 15.34 -12.16 12.16
CA GLY A 150 16.29 -12.10 11.05
C GLY A 150 16.92 -10.71 10.96
N ALA A 151 18.24 -10.66 10.87
CA ALA A 151 19.01 -9.44 10.61
C ALA A 151 19.66 -9.53 9.23
N PRO A 152 19.15 -8.83 8.20
CA PRO A 152 19.74 -8.81 6.88
C PRO A 152 21.06 -8.05 6.86
N ILE A 153 22.01 -8.56 6.09
CA ILE A 153 23.33 -8.00 5.85
C ILE A 153 23.47 -7.82 4.34
N TYR A 154 23.95 -6.67 3.93
CA TYR A 154 24.21 -6.31 2.55
C TYR A 154 25.71 -6.01 2.42
N VAL A 155 26.42 -6.76 1.60
CA VAL A 155 27.86 -6.64 1.38
C VAL A 155 28.08 -6.13 -0.02
N THR A 156 28.73 -4.99 -0.18
CA THR A 156 29.06 -4.41 -1.49
C THR A 156 30.47 -4.83 -1.89
N VAL A 157 30.59 -5.65 -2.94
CA VAL A 157 31.86 -6.03 -3.54
C VAL A 157 32.32 -4.93 -4.51
N PRO A 158 33.58 -4.44 -4.40
CA PRO A 158 34.06 -3.38 -5.27
C PRO A 158 34.13 -3.80 -6.74
N GLY A 159 33.98 -2.84 -7.65
CA GLY A 159 33.98 -3.03 -9.11
C GLY A 159 32.95 -2.15 -9.78
N ASP A 160 32.61 -2.46 -11.03
CA ASP A 160 31.63 -1.72 -11.81
C ASP A 160 30.22 -1.88 -11.21
N ALA A 161 29.81 -0.90 -10.46
CA ALA A 161 28.48 -0.84 -9.85
C ALA A 161 27.49 -0.16 -10.80
N ILE A 162 26.44 -0.87 -11.15
CA ILE A 162 25.39 -0.38 -12.06
C ILE A 162 24.13 -0.11 -11.24
N GLU A 163 23.69 1.14 -11.23
CA GLU A 163 22.35 1.51 -10.71
C GLU A 163 21.41 1.62 -11.89
N SER A 164 20.54 0.64 -12.08
CA SER A 164 19.55 0.65 -13.15
C SER A 164 18.26 -0.01 -12.70
N VAL A 165 17.16 0.70 -12.94
CA VAL A 165 15.81 0.24 -12.57
C VAL A 165 14.90 0.42 -13.77
N GLN A 166 14.05 -0.56 -14.02
CA GLN A 166 13.03 -0.52 -15.06
C GLN A 166 11.64 -0.57 -14.42
N VAL A 167 10.73 0.26 -14.94
CA VAL A 167 9.31 0.10 -14.70
C VAL A 167 8.80 -0.84 -15.79
N SER A 168 8.46 -2.07 -15.42
CA SER A 168 8.07 -3.10 -16.40
C SER A 168 6.58 -3.03 -16.74
N ASP A 169 5.77 -2.52 -15.80
CA ASP A 169 4.34 -2.39 -15.99
C ASP A 169 3.74 -1.30 -15.11
N VAL A 170 2.68 -0.66 -15.61
CA VAL A 170 1.82 0.26 -14.86
C VAL A 170 0.39 -0.13 -15.11
N ASP A 171 -0.33 -0.48 -14.07
CA ASP A 171 -1.73 -0.82 -14.12
C ASP A 171 -2.58 0.26 -13.43
N ALA A 172 -3.69 0.60 -14.07
CA ALA A 172 -4.68 1.53 -13.57
C ALA A 172 -6.05 1.10 -14.12
N PRO A 173 -7.16 1.39 -13.42
CA PRO A 173 -8.49 1.10 -13.94
C PRO A 173 -8.70 1.75 -15.31
N GLY A 174 -8.95 0.96 -16.37
CA GLY A 174 -9.16 1.49 -17.71
C GLY A 174 -10.36 2.46 -17.80
N PHE A 175 -11.35 2.27 -16.90
CA PHE A 175 -12.53 3.13 -16.78
C PHE A 175 -12.93 3.29 -15.31
N ALA A 176 -13.32 4.52 -14.93
CA ALA A 176 -13.82 4.82 -13.60
C ALA A 176 -14.94 5.86 -13.65
N LEU A 177 -15.87 5.77 -12.71
CA LEU A 177 -16.96 6.75 -12.54
C LEU A 177 -16.55 7.93 -11.66
N ARG A 178 -15.61 7.68 -10.75
CA ARG A 178 -15.07 8.63 -9.75
C ARG A 178 -13.84 8.05 -9.05
N GLY A 179 -13.10 8.86 -8.33
CA GLY A 179 -12.05 8.43 -7.40
C GLY A 179 -12.60 7.89 -6.07
N PRO A 180 -11.69 7.41 -5.21
CA PRO A 180 -10.25 7.28 -5.44
C PRO A 180 -9.90 6.10 -6.34
N LEU A 181 -8.74 6.16 -7.01
CA LEU A 181 -8.25 5.13 -7.92
C LEU A 181 -6.95 4.51 -7.39
N ALA A 182 -6.81 3.20 -7.53
CA ALA A 182 -5.56 2.51 -7.26
C ALA A 182 -4.69 2.54 -8.53
N LEU A 183 -3.44 2.97 -8.37
CA LEU A 183 -2.41 2.90 -9.40
C LEU A 183 -1.38 1.88 -8.94
N THR A 184 -1.03 0.93 -9.79
CA THR A 184 -0.06 -0.11 -9.47
C THR A 184 1.09 -0.04 -10.45
N ALA A 185 2.32 -0.13 -9.96
CA ALA A 185 3.53 -0.18 -10.77
C ALA A 185 4.35 -1.41 -10.42
N THR A 186 4.83 -2.10 -11.43
CA THR A 186 5.81 -3.19 -11.28
C THR A 186 7.18 -2.66 -11.65
N VAL A 187 8.10 -2.69 -10.68
CA VAL A 187 9.45 -2.13 -10.80
C VAL A 187 10.46 -3.26 -10.65
N ARG A 188 11.43 -3.32 -11.54
CA ARG A 188 12.51 -4.31 -11.54
C ARG A 188 13.87 -3.63 -11.46
N ASN A 189 14.72 -4.12 -10.58
CA ASN A 189 16.11 -3.74 -10.52
C ASN A 189 16.90 -4.61 -11.53
N VAL A 190 17.53 -3.96 -12.48
CA VAL A 190 18.41 -4.59 -13.49
C VAL A 190 19.86 -4.16 -13.28
N GLY A 191 20.13 -3.47 -12.19
CA GLY A 191 21.47 -3.08 -11.75
C GLY A 191 22.08 -4.08 -10.76
N THR A 192 23.29 -3.80 -10.34
CA THR A 192 24.07 -4.62 -9.40
C THR A 192 23.97 -4.17 -7.95
N LEU A 193 23.38 -2.99 -7.70
CA LEU A 193 23.14 -2.45 -6.36
C LEU A 193 21.65 -2.41 -6.06
N ARG A 194 21.29 -2.52 -4.76
CA ARG A 194 19.89 -2.27 -4.35
C ARG A 194 19.52 -0.82 -4.58
N ARG A 195 18.24 -0.57 -4.85
CA ARG A 195 17.67 0.78 -4.93
C ARG A 195 16.65 1.00 -3.82
N ASN A 196 16.79 2.12 -3.12
CA ASN A 196 15.84 2.53 -2.08
C ASN A 196 14.94 3.63 -2.65
N PHE A 197 13.63 3.44 -2.51
CA PHE A 197 12.61 4.43 -2.86
C PHE A 197 11.97 4.93 -1.56
N VAL A 198 12.64 5.89 -0.91
CA VAL A 198 12.26 6.41 0.41
C VAL A 198 12.33 7.93 0.44
N ALA A 199 11.55 8.56 1.27
CA ALA A 199 11.54 10.00 1.48
C ALA A 199 11.46 10.81 0.17
N ALA A 200 12.47 11.60 -0.18
CA ALA A 200 12.50 12.42 -1.40
C ALA A 200 12.58 11.59 -2.70
N ASP A 201 13.21 10.40 -2.62
CA ASP A 201 13.43 9.49 -3.75
C ASP A 201 12.28 8.49 -3.95
N ARG A 202 11.13 8.71 -3.33
CA ARG A 202 9.94 7.87 -3.54
C ARG A 202 9.57 7.80 -5.01
N LEU A 203 9.13 6.63 -5.43
CA LEU A 203 8.53 6.45 -6.75
C LEU A 203 7.26 7.32 -6.87
N ARG A 204 7.09 7.96 -8.04
CA ARG A 204 5.93 8.80 -8.32
C ARG A 204 5.31 8.44 -9.66
N ALA A 205 3.99 8.46 -9.69
CA ALA A 205 3.24 8.45 -10.93
C ALA A 205 2.81 9.88 -11.25
N ARG A 206 3.10 10.34 -12.47
CA ARG A 206 2.58 11.59 -12.97
C ARG A 206 1.28 11.35 -13.72
N VAL A 207 0.22 12.01 -13.28
CA VAL A 207 -1.11 11.87 -13.87
C VAL A 207 -1.87 13.19 -13.77
N ALA A 208 -2.48 13.64 -14.87
CA ALA A 208 -3.25 14.89 -14.94
C ALA A 208 -2.49 16.15 -14.43
N GLY A 209 -1.16 16.14 -14.49
CA GLY A 209 -0.33 17.24 -13.97
C GLY A 209 0.05 17.13 -12.49
N GLU A 210 -0.44 16.14 -11.79
CA GLU A 210 -0.16 15.85 -10.38
C GLU A 210 0.81 14.69 -10.22
N ASP A 211 1.49 14.65 -9.07
CA ASP A 211 2.37 13.55 -8.67
C ASP A 211 1.72 12.71 -7.58
N VAL A 212 1.38 11.47 -7.91
CA VAL A 212 0.89 10.47 -6.96
C VAL A 212 2.08 9.67 -6.44
N THR A 213 2.31 9.72 -5.14
CA THR A 213 3.50 9.12 -4.50
C THR A 213 3.21 7.70 -4.03
N PHE A 214 4.08 6.76 -4.38
CA PHE A 214 4.04 5.39 -3.87
C PHE A 214 4.62 5.30 -2.46
N PRO A 215 4.25 4.25 -1.67
CA PRO A 215 4.85 3.99 -0.37
C PRO A 215 6.36 3.75 -0.47
N ASP A 216 7.04 3.82 0.68
CA ASP A 216 8.47 3.50 0.76
C ASP A 216 8.72 2.02 0.50
N PHE A 217 9.74 1.71 -0.32
CA PHE A 217 10.19 0.35 -0.55
C PHE A 217 11.66 0.29 -0.96
N THR A 218 12.23 -0.90 -0.81
CA THR A 218 13.58 -1.23 -1.27
C THR A 218 13.50 -2.32 -2.32
N LEU A 219 14.28 -2.19 -3.36
CA LEU A 219 14.40 -3.12 -4.47
C LEU A 219 15.80 -3.71 -4.47
N LEU A 220 15.92 -4.99 -4.14
CA LEU A 220 17.19 -5.70 -4.11
C LEU A 220 17.73 -5.91 -5.53
N ARG A 221 19.01 -6.25 -5.64
CA ARG A 221 19.63 -6.68 -6.91
C ARG A 221 18.78 -7.79 -7.54
N ASP A 222 18.50 -7.70 -8.84
CA ASP A 222 17.62 -8.59 -9.62
C ASP A 222 16.19 -8.74 -9.09
N GLY A 223 15.85 -7.97 -8.05
CA GLY A 223 14.52 -8.00 -7.45
C GLY A 223 13.46 -7.32 -8.33
N SER A 224 12.23 -7.81 -8.21
CA SER A 224 11.04 -7.17 -8.78
C SER A 224 10.03 -6.91 -7.68
N ARG A 225 9.34 -5.78 -7.75
CA ARG A 225 8.35 -5.41 -6.77
C ARG A 225 7.14 -4.74 -7.40
N GLN A 226 5.97 -5.16 -6.98
CA GLN A 226 4.72 -4.52 -7.27
C GLN A 226 4.35 -3.59 -6.11
N VAL A 227 4.10 -2.33 -6.41
CA VAL A 227 3.75 -1.30 -5.45
C VAL A 227 2.49 -0.59 -5.90
N SER A 228 1.64 -0.21 -4.94
CA SER A 228 0.38 0.46 -5.24
C SER A 228 0.33 1.80 -4.53
N ALA A 229 -0.21 2.79 -5.23
CA ALA A 229 -0.50 4.12 -4.71
C ALA A 229 -1.97 4.44 -4.92
N ARG A 230 -2.48 5.37 -4.15
CA ARG A 230 -3.86 5.82 -4.24
C ARG A 230 -3.91 7.23 -4.81
N TRP A 231 -4.66 7.42 -5.89
CA TRP A 231 -4.98 8.73 -6.44
C TRP A 231 -6.35 9.16 -5.89
N ASP A 232 -6.33 10.08 -4.92
CA ASP A 232 -7.51 10.41 -4.12
C ASP A 232 -8.51 11.30 -4.87
N ASP A 233 -8.02 12.34 -5.55
CA ASP A 233 -8.84 13.38 -6.14
C ASP A 233 -8.67 13.50 -7.67
N PRO A 234 -9.05 12.46 -8.44
CA PRO A 234 -8.98 12.57 -9.89
C PRO A 234 -10.02 13.55 -10.44
N PRO A 235 -9.75 14.22 -11.58
CA PRO A 235 -10.70 15.07 -12.26
C PRO A 235 -12.01 14.34 -12.56
N LEU A 236 -13.14 15.04 -12.50
CA LEU A 236 -14.47 14.44 -12.75
C LEU A 236 -14.60 13.85 -14.15
N ILE A 237 -13.95 14.47 -15.16
CA ILE A 237 -13.94 14.00 -16.53
C ILE A 237 -12.51 14.10 -17.04
N CYS A 238 -11.94 12.96 -17.43
CA CYS A 238 -10.60 12.95 -17.98
C CYS A 238 -10.33 11.68 -18.79
N VAL A 239 -9.53 11.83 -19.83
CA VAL A 239 -8.76 10.75 -20.45
C VAL A 239 -7.32 10.99 -20.01
N CYS A 240 -6.96 10.41 -18.89
CA CYS A 240 -5.71 10.71 -18.22
C CYS A 240 -4.67 9.63 -18.50
N ARG A 241 -3.44 10.08 -18.78
CA ARG A 241 -2.29 9.21 -18.92
C ARG A 241 -1.53 9.18 -17.61
N VAL A 242 -1.39 8.00 -17.06
CA VAL A 242 -0.55 7.72 -15.90
C VAL A 242 0.84 7.35 -16.40
N THR A 243 1.87 8.08 -16.00
CA THR A 243 3.26 7.80 -16.37
C THR A 243 4.08 7.59 -15.11
N VAL A 244 4.73 6.45 -14.99
CA VAL A 244 5.70 6.16 -13.94
C VAL A 244 7.07 6.10 -14.58
N ALA A 245 8.02 6.89 -14.09
CA ALA A 245 9.37 6.94 -14.59
C ALA A 245 10.38 6.94 -13.44
N VAL A 246 11.46 6.18 -13.61
CA VAL A 246 12.61 6.16 -12.70
C VAL A 246 13.81 6.69 -13.45
N PRO A 247 14.41 7.80 -13.00
CA PRO A 247 15.65 8.27 -13.59
C PRO A 247 16.80 7.32 -13.21
N ASN A 248 17.54 6.86 -14.21
CA ASN A 248 18.77 6.09 -14.02
C ASN A 248 19.99 6.98 -14.25
N PRO A 249 21.14 6.69 -13.62
CA PRO A 249 22.37 7.47 -13.79
C PRO A 249 22.90 7.49 -15.25
N ASP A 250 22.57 6.48 -16.03
CA ASP A 250 22.91 6.38 -17.46
C ASP A 250 22.04 7.28 -18.37
N GLY A 251 21.15 8.09 -17.78
CA GLY A 251 20.24 9.00 -18.48
C GLY A 251 19.06 8.30 -19.15
N ARG A 252 18.96 6.97 -19.06
CA ARG A 252 17.82 6.21 -19.58
C ARG A 252 16.76 6.11 -18.51
N ALA A 253 15.59 6.69 -18.75
CA ALA A 253 14.47 6.53 -17.85
C ALA A 253 13.79 5.16 -18.09
N GLY A 254 13.78 4.31 -17.06
CA GLY A 254 12.85 3.18 -17.04
C GLY A 254 11.44 3.74 -16.87
N SER A 255 10.58 3.68 -17.89
CA SER A 255 9.23 4.24 -17.81
C SER A 255 8.18 3.33 -18.40
N ALA A 256 7.00 3.35 -17.80
CA ALA A 256 5.80 2.68 -18.31
C ALA A 256 4.57 3.61 -18.16
N GLN A 257 3.53 3.35 -18.93
CA GLN A 257 2.36 4.20 -19.00
C GLN A 257 1.07 3.37 -19.03
N ALA A 258 0.02 3.90 -18.40
CA ALA A 258 -1.35 3.40 -18.50
C ALA A 258 -2.31 4.55 -18.83
N THR A 259 -3.49 4.23 -19.32
CA THR A 259 -4.53 5.23 -19.61
C THR A 259 -5.76 4.93 -18.77
N VAL A 260 -6.29 5.97 -18.15
CA VAL A 260 -7.53 5.93 -17.35
C VAL A 260 -8.55 6.86 -17.98
N VAL A 261 -9.77 6.36 -18.18
CA VAL A 261 -10.92 7.16 -18.61
C VAL A 261 -11.84 7.36 -17.41
N ILE A 262 -12.06 8.60 -17.03
CA ILE A 262 -12.97 8.94 -15.93
C ILE A 262 -14.17 9.67 -16.52
N LEU A 263 -15.37 9.11 -16.29
CA LEU A 263 -16.61 9.69 -16.78
C LEU A 263 -17.75 9.43 -15.77
N PRO A 264 -18.30 10.47 -15.14
CA PRO A 264 -19.32 10.34 -14.09
C PRO A 264 -20.69 10.06 -14.71
N LEU A 265 -20.93 8.86 -15.21
CA LEU A 265 -22.20 8.47 -15.87
C LEU A 265 -23.42 8.70 -14.98
N HIS A 266 -23.27 8.65 -13.66
CA HIS A 266 -24.34 8.93 -12.71
C HIS A 266 -24.80 10.40 -12.73
N LEU A 267 -23.96 11.33 -13.18
CA LEU A 267 -24.32 12.73 -13.38
C LEU A 267 -24.84 12.99 -14.79
N ILE A 268 -24.26 12.32 -15.79
CA ILE A 268 -24.60 12.50 -17.21
C ILE A 268 -25.95 11.86 -17.52
N GLY A 269 -26.24 10.67 -17.00
CA GLY A 269 -27.47 9.96 -17.26
C GLY A 269 -28.76 10.78 -16.94
N PRO A 270 -28.89 11.29 -15.71
CA PRO A 270 -30.04 12.13 -15.34
C PRO A 270 -30.14 13.44 -16.14
N THR A 271 -29.00 14.10 -16.43
CA THR A 271 -29.01 15.36 -17.19
C THR A 271 -29.43 15.16 -18.64
N VAL A 272 -28.89 14.15 -19.33
CA VAL A 272 -29.29 13.80 -20.69
C VAL A 272 -30.73 13.30 -20.72
N GLY A 273 -31.13 12.44 -19.78
CA GLY A 273 -32.49 11.95 -19.66
C GLY A 273 -33.50 13.09 -19.43
N GLY A 274 -33.17 14.01 -18.52
CA GLY A 274 -33.98 15.20 -18.26
C GLY A 274 -34.11 16.10 -19.50
N LEU A 275 -33.02 16.32 -20.23
CA LEU A 275 -33.05 17.12 -21.47
C LEU A 275 -33.92 16.47 -22.54
N VAL A 276 -33.81 15.16 -22.75
CA VAL A 276 -34.64 14.40 -23.69
C VAL A 276 -36.10 14.49 -23.33
N ILE A 277 -36.45 14.35 -22.04
CA ILE A 277 -37.83 14.51 -21.56
C ILE A 277 -38.34 15.91 -21.84
N LEU A 278 -37.56 16.96 -21.57
CA LEU A 278 -37.94 18.35 -21.85
C LEU A 278 -38.15 18.61 -23.34
N LEU A 279 -37.29 18.08 -24.21
CA LEU A 279 -37.44 18.18 -25.65
C LEU A 279 -38.69 17.47 -26.14
N LEU A 280 -38.99 16.27 -25.63
CA LEU A 280 -40.20 15.53 -25.97
C LEU A 280 -41.46 16.26 -25.50
N LEU A 281 -41.47 16.80 -24.29
CA LEU A 281 -42.56 17.61 -23.77
C LEU A 281 -42.76 18.88 -24.61
N GLY A 282 -41.69 19.58 -24.95
CA GLY A 282 -41.74 20.77 -25.81
C GLY A 282 -42.30 20.47 -27.20
N TRP A 283 -41.85 19.32 -27.78
CA TRP A 283 -42.38 18.86 -29.06
C TRP A 283 -43.89 18.49 -28.98
N MET A 284 -44.29 17.78 -27.92
CA MET A 284 -45.67 17.42 -27.68
C MET A 284 -46.60 18.61 -27.49
N LEU A 285 -46.14 19.64 -26.72
CA LEU A 285 -46.87 20.90 -26.53
C LEU A 285 -46.96 21.69 -27.84
N ARG A 286 -45.91 21.76 -28.66
CA ARG A 286 -45.97 22.38 -30.01
C ARG A 286 -46.98 21.67 -30.91
N ARG A 287 -46.97 20.33 -30.90
CA ARG A 287 -47.87 19.52 -31.71
C ARG A 287 -49.36 19.72 -31.28
N ARG A 288 -49.63 19.88 -29.98
CA ARG A 288 -50.98 20.21 -29.45
C ARG A 288 -51.42 21.62 -29.82
N ARG A 289 -50.52 22.58 -29.88
CA ARG A 289 -50.85 24.01 -30.26
C ARG A 289 -51.00 24.18 -31.78
N GLY A 290 -50.44 23.34 -32.60
CA GLY A 290 -50.52 23.37 -34.07
C GLY A 290 -51.83 22.78 -34.64
N GLY A 291 -52.70 22.20 -33.79
CA GLY A 291 -53.96 21.55 -34.22
C GLY A 291 -55.22 22.40 -34.33
N THR A 292 -55.15 23.69 -34.10
CA THR A 292 -56.27 24.62 -34.37
C THR A 292 -56.07 25.29 -35.72
N ALA A 293 -56.40 24.58 -36.78
CA ALA A 293 -56.63 25.23 -38.09
C ALA A 293 -57.87 26.13 -37.97
N PRO A 294 -57.81 27.42 -38.39
CA PRO A 294 -58.99 28.26 -38.44
C PRO A 294 -59.95 27.66 -39.48
N ALA A 295 -61.22 27.45 -39.05
CA ALA A 295 -62.29 27.03 -39.90
C ALA A 295 -62.44 28.06 -41.03
N THR A 296 -62.25 27.67 -42.30
CA THR A 296 -62.49 28.48 -43.47
C THR A 296 -64.02 28.71 -43.55
N PRO A 297 -64.54 29.96 -43.58
CA PRO A 297 -65.97 30.20 -43.80
C PRO A 297 -66.37 29.74 -45.21
N GLY A 298 -67.30 28.79 -45.31
CA GLY A 298 -67.83 28.29 -46.56
C GLY A 298 -68.53 29.38 -47.39
N PRO A 299 -68.57 29.27 -48.75
CA PRO A 299 -69.17 30.28 -49.64
C PRO A 299 -70.68 30.33 -49.43
N SER A 300 -71.17 31.57 -49.09
CA SER A 300 -72.58 31.86 -48.99
C SER A 300 -73.22 31.73 -50.39
N THR A 301 -74.13 30.75 -50.64
CA THR A 301 -74.92 30.60 -51.81
C THR A 301 -76.00 31.67 -51.84
N ARG A 302 -75.80 32.68 -52.66
CA ARG A 302 -76.84 33.71 -52.96
C ARG A 302 -77.87 33.11 -53.89
N LEU A 303 -79.09 32.88 -53.37
CA LEU A 303 -80.25 32.54 -54.21
C LEU A 303 -80.69 33.77 -55.00
N VAL A 304 -80.53 33.72 -56.28
CA VAL A 304 -81.08 34.73 -57.22
C VAL A 304 -82.56 34.31 -57.55
N TYR A 305 -83.44 35.15 -57.03
CA TYR A 305 -84.87 35.04 -57.36
C TYR A 305 -85.13 35.72 -58.67
N THR A 306 -85.45 34.97 -59.75
CA THR A 306 -85.88 35.51 -61.03
C THR A 306 -87.41 35.58 -61.00
N ASN A 307 -87.89 36.82 -61.02
CA ASN A 307 -89.32 37.13 -61.18
C ASN A 307 -89.60 37.15 -62.72
N SER A 308 -90.46 36.22 -63.22
CA SER A 308 -90.97 36.28 -64.57
C SER A 308 -92.39 36.87 -64.51
N ARG A 309 -92.55 38.00 -65.15
CA ARG A 309 -93.87 38.46 -65.57
C ARG A 309 -93.88 38.46 -67.09
N GLY A 310 -94.75 37.81 -67.59
CA GLY A 310 -95.85 37.79 -68.46
C GLY A 310 -95.80 38.60 -69.77
N GLU A 311 -96.02 38.00 -70.73
CA GLU A 311 -96.99 38.09 -71.76
C GLU A 311 -96.82 36.97 -72.76
#